data_f3bed5280b3f130b1f6e65881920f752
#
_entry.id   f3bed5280b3f130b1f6e65881920f752
#
_cell.length_a   1.000
_cell.length_b   1.000
_cell.length_c   1.000
_cell.angle_alpha   90.00
_cell.angle_beta   90.00
_cell.angle_gamma   90.00
#
_symmetry.space_group_name_H-M   'P 1'
#
loop_
_entity.id
_entity.type
_entity.pdbx_description
1 polymer ?
#
loop_
_entity_poly.entity_id
_entity_poly.type
_entity_poly.pdbx_seq_one_letter_code
_entity_poly.pdbx_strand_id
1 'polypeptide(L)'
;MAPLALIAFVVSAAAAIFRRQRRRRLPAQSVIVSPRRSTVIQRDGAVRSGQSAVLTMSAADLERIWTPANLENLARTYWRFLSRVTLGFIRVKYTADSRSVVLLGRPLTLLRFGAPEYTIEDDHGAVRWPIRDGLLVARTGRGCGFLALDVRREPPRETEGALPTGDLLIEVEVANFYPSISVGFSEPVYEMTQSAVHVLVTHAFLRSLAKLDLARSKVGQFADQPAPADWDAAVERSQEGAPAQL
;
A
#
# COMPACT_ATOMS: atom_id res chain seq x y z
N MET A 1 -10.05 15.89 -21.35
CA MET A 1 -10.58 14.51 -21.51
C MET A 1 -9.59 13.43 -21.06
N ALA A 2 -8.28 13.60 -21.23
CA ALA A 2 -7.26 12.61 -20.80
C ALA A 2 -7.29 12.17 -19.32
N PRO A 3 -7.49 13.04 -18.32
CA PRO A 3 -7.45 12.62 -16.91
C PRO A 3 -8.64 11.76 -16.51
N LEU A 4 -9.84 12.01 -17.05
CA LEU A 4 -11.02 11.17 -16.78
C LEU A 4 -10.88 9.76 -17.36
N ALA A 5 -10.27 9.64 -18.53
CA ALA A 5 -9.98 8.34 -19.15
C ALA A 5 -8.96 7.54 -18.31
N LEU A 6 -7.94 8.18 -17.75
CA LEU A 6 -6.96 7.55 -16.86
C LEU A 6 -7.63 7.05 -15.58
N ILE A 7 -8.51 7.85 -14.99
CA ILE A 7 -9.26 7.48 -13.77
C ILE A 7 -10.17 6.28 -14.05
N ALA A 8 -10.98 6.32 -15.11
CA ALA A 8 -11.86 5.22 -15.49
C ALA A 8 -11.08 3.93 -15.74
N PHE A 9 -9.89 4.05 -16.36
CA PHE A 9 -9.00 2.95 -16.62
C PHE A 9 -8.44 2.34 -15.32
N VAL A 10 -7.92 3.17 -14.39
CA VAL A 10 -7.41 2.72 -13.08
C VAL A 10 -8.51 2.03 -12.27
N VAL A 11 -9.72 2.57 -12.27
CA VAL A 11 -10.90 1.97 -11.62
C VAL A 11 -11.22 0.59 -12.22
N SER A 12 -11.23 0.49 -13.54
CA SER A 12 -11.52 -0.77 -14.24
C SER A 12 -10.45 -1.84 -13.99
N ALA A 13 -9.17 -1.45 -14.03
CA ALA A 13 -8.05 -2.35 -13.75
C ALA A 13 -8.07 -2.84 -12.30
N ALA A 14 -8.32 -1.96 -11.34
CA ALA A 14 -8.46 -2.33 -9.92
C ALA A 14 -9.63 -3.30 -9.70
N ALA A 15 -10.78 -3.07 -10.36
CA ALA A 15 -11.94 -3.95 -10.29
C ALA A 15 -11.67 -5.33 -10.92
N ALA A 16 -10.93 -5.40 -12.02
CA ALA A 16 -10.55 -6.66 -12.66
C ALA A 16 -9.60 -7.49 -11.80
N ILE A 17 -8.60 -6.84 -11.17
CA ILE A 17 -7.70 -7.47 -10.20
C ILE A 17 -8.50 -8.04 -9.03
N PHE A 18 -9.47 -7.27 -8.52
CA PHE A 18 -10.34 -7.66 -7.42
C PHE A 18 -11.18 -8.91 -7.73
N ARG A 19 -11.82 -8.98 -8.92
CA ARG A 19 -12.62 -10.15 -9.34
C ARG A 19 -11.77 -11.41 -9.43
N ARG A 20 -10.52 -11.30 -9.92
CA ARG A 20 -9.60 -12.43 -10.06
C ARG A 20 -9.13 -12.97 -8.70
N GLN A 21 -9.04 -12.12 -7.66
CA GLN A 21 -8.63 -12.52 -6.31
C GLN A 21 -9.71 -13.34 -5.58
N ARG A 22 -10.99 -13.11 -5.87
CA ARG A 22 -12.12 -13.73 -5.18
C ARG A 22 -12.26 -15.25 -5.39
N ARG A 23 -11.53 -15.85 -6.36
CA ARG A 23 -11.65 -17.27 -6.74
C ARG A 23 -10.55 -18.19 -6.22
N ARG A 24 -9.58 -17.68 -5.43
CA ARG A 24 -8.47 -18.50 -4.91
C ARG A 24 -8.56 -18.63 -3.39
N ARG A 25 -8.26 -19.82 -2.87
CA ARG A 25 -7.96 -19.97 -1.42
C ARG A 25 -6.65 -19.20 -1.18
N LEU A 26 -6.71 -18.22 -0.30
CA LEU A 26 -5.58 -17.34 0.00
C LEU A 26 -4.98 -17.76 1.36
N PRO A 27 -3.66 -17.64 1.55
CA PRO A 27 -2.99 -17.99 2.78
C PRO A 27 -3.38 -17.09 3.96
N ALA A 28 -3.90 -15.90 3.68
CA ALA A 28 -4.39 -14.96 4.67
C ALA A 28 -5.74 -14.36 4.26
N GLN A 29 -6.46 -13.82 5.23
CA GLN A 29 -7.69 -13.06 5.02
C GLN A 29 -7.40 -11.57 5.21
N SER A 30 -7.80 -10.72 4.26
CA SER A 30 -7.69 -9.27 4.38
C SER A 30 -9.07 -8.62 4.39
N VAL A 31 -9.37 -7.92 5.47
CA VAL A 31 -10.64 -7.21 5.69
C VAL A 31 -10.37 -5.71 5.82
N ILE A 32 -10.98 -4.90 4.97
CA ILE A 32 -10.89 -3.44 5.07
C ILE A 32 -11.71 -2.98 6.28
N VAL A 33 -11.07 -2.23 7.17
CA VAL A 33 -11.69 -1.71 8.39
C VAL A 33 -11.81 -0.19 8.42
N SER A 34 -11.29 0.49 7.39
CA SER A 34 -11.38 1.94 7.27
C SER A 34 -12.83 2.43 7.26
N PRO A 35 -13.14 3.57 7.89
CA PRO A 35 -14.43 4.19 7.79
C PRO A 35 -14.73 4.60 6.34
N ARG A 36 -16.01 4.63 5.96
CA ARG A 36 -16.44 5.00 4.60
C ARG A 36 -15.97 6.40 4.16
N ARG A 37 -15.74 7.32 5.11
CA ARG A 37 -15.19 8.67 4.90
C ARG A 37 -13.87 8.80 5.62
N SER A 38 -12.85 8.18 5.06
CA SER A 38 -11.48 8.20 5.59
C SER A 38 -10.63 9.36 5.05
N THR A 39 -11.20 10.21 4.20
CA THR A 39 -10.55 11.42 3.68
C THR A 39 -11.16 12.65 4.33
N VAL A 40 -10.31 13.50 4.89
CA VAL A 40 -10.66 14.78 5.52
C VAL A 40 -9.87 15.89 4.83
N ILE A 41 -10.57 16.95 4.46
CA ILE A 41 -9.96 18.18 3.96
C ILE A 41 -10.02 19.21 5.10
N GLN A 42 -8.86 19.73 5.46
CA GLN A 42 -8.73 20.73 6.51
C GLN A 42 -9.09 22.13 5.98
N ARG A 43 -9.32 23.09 6.87
CA ARG A 43 -9.71 24.47 6.50
C ARG A 43 -8.66 25.20 5.66
N ASP A 44 -7.39 24.82 5.82
CA ASP A 44 -6.25 25.35 5.06
C ASP A 44 -6.01 24.63 3.73
N GLY A 45 -6.87 23.68 3.34
CA GLY A 45 -6.78 22.89 2.13
C GLY A 45 -5.88 21.66 2.24
N ALA A 46 -5.30 21.38 3.41
CA ALA A 46 -4.54 20.16 3.63
C ALA A 46 -5.47 18.93 3.62
N VAL A 47 -5.06 17.89 2.93
CA VAL A 47 -5.78 16.63 2.83
C VAL A 47 -5.11 15.57 3.71
N ARG A 48 -5.93 14.84 4.45
CA ARG A 48 -5.58 13.62 5.17
C ARG A 48 -6.46 12.48 4.67
N SER A 49 -5.86 11.35 4.29
CA SER A 49 -6.59 10.16 3.85
C SER A 49 -5.88 8.92 4.37
N GLY A 50 -6.53 8.17 5.27
CA GLY A 50 -6.05 6.92 5.84
C GLY A 50 -6.95 5.76 5.43
N GLN A 51 -6.36 4.64 5.03
CA GLN A 51 -7.05 3.41 4.68
C GLN A 51 -6.41 2.26 5.43
N SER A 52 -7.21 1.47 6.13
CA SER A 52 -6.72 0.38 6.94
C SER A 52 -7.41 -0.95 6.65
N ALA A 53 -6.68 -2.02 6.89
CA ALA A 53 -7.18 -3.39 6.80
C ALA A 53 -6.59 -4.24 7.92
N VAL A 54 -7.34 -5.21 8.37
CA VAL A 54 -6.86 -6.31 9.20
C VAL A 54 -6.52 -7.48 8.30
N LEU A 55 -5.29 -7.97 8.42
CA LEU A 55 -4.78 -9.14 7.73
C LEU A 55 -4.63 -10.27 8.76
N THR A 56 -5.51 -11.28 8.66
CA THR A 56 -5.54 -12.44 9.56
C THR A 56 -4.84 -13.63 8.90
N MET A 57 -3.94 -14.29 9.65
CA MET A 57 -3.21 -15.47 9.22
C MET A 57 -2.91 -16.39 10.39
N SER A 58 -2.23 -17.54 10.15
CA SER A 58 -1.76 -18.37 11.27
C SER A 58 -0.74 -17.60 12.12
N ALA A 59 -0.74 -17.82 13.44
CA ALA A 59 0.23 -17.18 14.33
C ALA A 59 1.68 -17.52 13.94
N ALA A 60 1.95 -18.73 13.47
CA ALA A 60 3.25 -19.16 12.98
C ALA A 60 3.69 -18.39 11.73
N ASP A 61 2.77 -18.11 10.78
CA ASP A 61 3.06 -17.30 9.62
C ASP A 61 3.35 -15.86 10.00
N LEU A 62 2.57 -15.32 10.96
CA LEU A 62 2.78 -13.96 11.46
C LEU A 62 4.17 -13.80 12.08
N GLU A 63 4.59 -14.71 12.95
CA GLU A 63 5.93 -14.70 13.54
C GLU A 63 7.04 -14.71 12.48
N ARG A 64 6.88 -15.55 11.47
CA ARG A 64 7.86 -15.68 10.40
C ARG A 64 7.98 -14.41 9.55
N ILE A 65 6.87 -13.71 9.29
CA ILE A 65 6.88 -12.50 8.44
C ILE A 65 7.16 -11.21 9.22
N TRP A 66 7.09 -11.24 10.55
CA TRP A 66 7.33 -10.07 11.40
C TRP A 66 8.82 -9.74 11.48
N THR A 67 9.34 -9.09 10.45
CA THR A 67 10.76 -8.70 10.35
C THR A 67 10.91 -7.30 9.73
N PRO A 68 11.96 -6.54 10.09
CA PRO A 68 12.25 -5.25 9.45
C PRO A 68 12.40 -5.35 7.93
N ALA A 69 12.99 -6.43 7.43
CA ALA A 69 13.12 -6.69 6.00
C ALA A 69 11.76 -6.79 5.29
N ASN A 70 10.76 -7.37 5.95
CA ASN A 70 9.41 -7.47 5.39
C ASN A 70 8.64 -6.16 5.44
N LEU A 71 8.96 -5.23 6.33
CA LEU A 71 8.46 -3.85 6.24
C LEU A 71 8.97 -3.16 4.96
N GLU A 72 10.25 -3.32 4.63
CA GLU A 72 10.81 -2.86 3.35
C GLU A 72 10.13 -3.52 2.15
N ASN A 73 9.92 -4.83 2.20
CA ASN A 73 9.26 -5.59 1.15
C ASN A 73 7.80 -5.16 0.97
N LEU A 74 7.09 -4.86 2.06
CA LEU A 74 5.72 -4.34 2.03
C LEU A 74 5.67 -2.96 1.36
N ALA A 75 6.59 -2.07 1.73
CA ALA A 75 6.77 -0.78 1.08
C ALA A 75 7.05 -0.92 -0.42
N ARG A 76 7.95 -1.83 -0.80
CA ARG A 76 8.24 -2.14 -2.20
C ARG A 76 7.02 -2.68 -2.93
N THR A 77 6.22 -3.52 -2.27
CA THR A 77 4.99 -4.09 -2.81
C THR A 77 3.96 -3.02 -3.10
N TYR A 78 3.81 -2.02 -2.22
CA TYR A 78 2.93 -0.87 -2.46
C TYR A 78 3.29 -0.13 -3.76
N TRP A 79 4.55 0.24 -3.94
CA TRP A 79 5.00 0.94 -5.13
C TRP A 79 4.88 0.11 -6.41
N ARG A 80 5.18 -1.18 -6.33
CA ARG A 80 5.00 -2.13 -7.43
C ARG A 80 3.53 -2.29 -7.79
N PHE A 81 2.65 -2.34 -6.80
CA PHE A 81 1.21 -2.40 -7.00
C PHE A 81 0.71 -1.17 -7.74
N LEU A 82 1.11 0.03 -7.32
CA LEU A 82 0.77 1.29 -8.00
C LEU A 82 1.14 1.26 -9.48
N SER A 83 2.36 0.83 -9.80
CA SER A 83 2.81 0.72 -11.19
C SER A 83 2.01 -0.34 -11.98
N ARG A 84 1.64 -1.44 -11.34
CA ARG A 84 0.87 -2.54 -11.98
C ARG A 84 -0.58 -2.13 -12.25
N VAL A 85 -1.25 -1.49 -11.30
CA VAL A 85 -2.66 -1.08 -11.44
C VAL A 85 -2.82 0.00 -12.51
N THR A 86 -1.77 0.77 -12.78
CA THR A 86 -1.74 1.77 -13.85
C THR A 86 -1.16 1.24 -15.16
N LEU A 87 -0.99 -0.09 -15.31
CA LEU A 87 -0.37 -0.76 -16.46
C LEU A 87 0.99 -0.15 -16.87
N GLY A 88 1.75 0.37 -15.90
CA GLY A 88 3.05 0.98 -16.14
C GLY A 88 3.01 2.43 -16.63
N PHE A 89 1.82 3.05 -16.78
CA PHE A 89 1.72 4.49 -17.07
C PHE A 89 2.31 5.33 -15.94
N ILE A 90 2.11 4.90 -14.69
CA ILE A 90 2.80 5.46 -13.53
C ILE A 90 3.94 4.51 -13.17
N ARG A 91 5.14 5.07 -13.08
CA ARG A 91 6.35 4.36 -12.65
C ARG A 91 6.94 5.01 -11.43
N VAL A 92 7.55 4.20 -10.57
CA VAL A 92 8.27 4.71 -9.41
C VAL A 92 9.75 4.47 -9.63
N LYS A 93 10.52 5.55 -9.63
CA LYS A 93 11.99 5.53 -9.66
C LYS A 93 12.50 5.54 -8.22
N TYR A 94 13.50 4.72 -7.95
CA TYR A 94 14.09 4.53 -6.62
C TYR A 94 15.55 4.95 -6.62
N THR A 95 15.93 5.68 -5.60
CA THR A 95 17.31 5.84 -5.16
C THR A 95 17.39 5.46 -3.68
N ALA A 96 18.58 5.46 -3.07
CA ALA A 96 18.71 5.23 -1.64
C ALA A 96 17.86 6.24 -0.84
N ASP A 97 17.88 7.51 -1.26
CA ASP A 97 17.35 8.65 -0.50
C ASP A 97 16.06 9.24 -1.07
N SER A 98 15.49 8.67 -2.12
CA SER A 98 14.31 9.25 -2.74
C SER A 98 13.44 8.25 -3.48
N ARG A 99 12.16 8.60 -3.61
CA ARG A 99 11.20 7.92 -4.48
C ARG A 99 10.56 8.97 -5.37
N SER A 100 10.47 8.71 -6.67
CA SER A 100 9.83 9.62 -7.62
C SER A 100 8.78 8.89 -8.41
N VAL A 101 7.54 9.36 -8.30
CA VAL A 101 6.40 8.89 -9.08
C VAL A 101 6.36 9.69 -10.38
N VAL A 102 6.55 9.02 -11.49
CA VAL A 102 6.65 9.65 -12.82
C VAL A 102 5.63 9.09 -13.79
N LEU A 103 5.17 9.93 -14.72
CA LEU A 103 4.29 9.52 -15.81
C LEU A 103 5.11 9.01 -16.98
N LEU A 104 4.73 7.84 -17.54
CA LEU A 104 5.37 7.26 -18.72
C LEU A 104 5.14 8.13 -19.97
N GLY A 105 6.19 8.29 -20.78
CA GLY A 105 6.12 9.01 -22.06
C GLY A 105 6.30 10.53 -21.97
N ARG A 106 6.23 11.10 -20.78
CA ARG A 106 6.64 12.48 -20.49
C ARG A 106 7.46 12.46 -19.22
N PRO A 107 8.59 13.17 -19.11
CA PRO A 107 9.42 13.20 -17.90
C PRO A 107 8.76 14.06 -16.79
N LEU A 108 7.45 13.90 -16.60
CA LEU A 108 6.68 14.62 -15.60
C LEU A 108 6.75 13.87 -14.27
N THR A 109 7.38 14.49 -13.30
CA THR A 109 7.37 14.02 -11.92
C THR A 109 6.06 14.43 -11.26
N LEU A 110 5.20 13.44 -10.98
CA LEU A 110 3.92 13.64 -10.31
C LEU A 110 4.11 13.93 -8.83
N LEU A 111 4.95 13.12 -8.16
CA LEU A 111 5.31 13.24 -6.75
C LEU A 111 6.78 12.90 -6.57
N ARG A 112 7.47 13.64 -5.71
CA ARG A 112 8.82 13.34 -5.24
C ARG A 112 8.81 13.23 -3.73
N PHE A 113 9.34 12.13 -3.24
CA PHE A 113 9.46 11.85 -1.81
C PHE A 113 10.93 11.96 -1.38
N GLY A 114 11.14 12.29 -0.10
CA GLY A 114 12.44 12.23 0.56
C GLY A 114 12.84 10.81 0.93
N ALA A 115 13.90 10.71 1.71
CA ALA A 115 14.34 9.45 2.30
C ALA A 115 13.24 8.84 3.18
N PRO A 116 13.10 7.50 3.20
CA PRO A 116 12.20 6.84 4.12
C PRO A 116 12.68 7.00 5.57
N GLU A 117 11.73 7.27 6.45
CA GLU A 117 11.90 7.29 7.90
C GLU A 117 11.26 6.02 8.46
N TYR A 118 11.99 5.24 9.28
CA TYR A 118 11.51 3.99 9.85
C TYR A 118 11.28 4.11 11.34
N THR A 119 10.20 3.52 11.82
CA THR A 119 9.94 3.23 13.23
C THR A 119 9.77 1.72 13.34
N ILE A 120 10.53 1.08 14.25
CA ILE A 120 10.47 -0.36 14.46
C ILE A 120 10.48 -0.61 15.95
N GLU A 121 9.43 -1.24 16.44
CA GLU A 121 9.18 -1.65 17.80
C GLU A 121 8.75 -3.12 17.81
N ASP A 122 8.54 -3.72 18.97
CA ASP A 122 8.23 -5.15 19.09
C ASP A 122 6.92 -5.53 18.40
N ASP A 123 5.91 -4.67 18.46
CA ASP A 123 4.57 -4.87 17.90
C ASP A 123 4.18 -3.85 16.83
N HIS A 124 5.07 -2.90 16.51
CA HIS A 124 4.81 -1.80 15.59
C HIS A 124 5.95 -1.59 14.61
N GLY A 125 5.61 -1.49 13.33
CA GLY A 125 6.53 -1.14 12.26
C GLY A 125 5.92 -0.08 11.35
N ALA A 126 6.64 1.02 11.10
CA ALA A 126 6.19 2.06 10.21
C ALA A 126 7.29 2.52 9.27
N VAL A 127 6.89 2.91 8.06
CA VAL A 127 7.74 3.62 7.12
C VAL A 127 7.00 4.84 6.59
N ARG A 128 7.65 6.00 6.70
CA ARG A 128 7.12 7.29 6.29
C ARG A 128 8.02 7.92 5.23
N TRP A 129 7.41 8.45 4.19
CA TRP A 129 8.10 9.21 3.14
C TRP A 129 7.60 10.65 3.13
N PRO A 130 8.43 11.63 3.50
CA PRO A 130 8.10 13.05 3.35
C PRO A 130 7.86 13.39 1.88
N ILE A 131 6.76 14.06 1.57
CA ILE A 131 6.44 14.55 0.23
C ILE A 131 7.19 15.87 0.03
N ARG A 132 8.17 15.89 -0.88
CA ARG A 132 8.96 17.08 -1.17
C ARG A 132 8.25 18.05 -2.10
N ASP A 133 7.93 17.56 -3.28
CA ASP A 133 7.33 18.36 -4.37
C ASP A 133 6.74 17.45 -5.46
N GLY A 134 6.31 18.03 -6.53
CA GLY A 134 5.78 17.35 -7.73
C GLY A 134 4.65 18.14 -8.37
N LEU A 135 4.21 17.66 -9.52
CA LEU A 135 3.11 18.29 -10.26
C LEU A 135 1.80 18.29 -9.47
N LEU A 136 1.60 17.24 -8.65
CA LEU A 136 0.38 17.07 -7.83
C LEU A 136 0.44 17.83 -6.50
N VAL A 137 1.54 18.51 -6.18
CA VAL A 137 1.73 19.22 -4.90
C VAL A 137 1.65 20.73 -5.14
N ALA A 138 0.72 21.40 -4.47
CA ALA A 138 0.63 22.85 -4.45
C ALA A 138 1.93 23.49 -3.94
N ARG A 139 2.30 24.64 -4.45
CA ARG A 139 3.56 25.32 -4.07
C ARG A 139 3.66 25.57 -2.56
N THR A 140 2.54 25.94 -1.94
CA THR A 140 2.43 26.20 -0.49
C THR A 140 2.55 24.94 0.36
N GLY A 141 2.24 23.76 -0.20
CA GLY A 141 2.28 22.47 0.50
C GLY A 141 3.55 21.65 0.28
N ARG A 142 4.56 22.21 -0.41
CA ARG A 142 5.81 21.49 -0.64
C ARG A 142 6.57 21.27 0.66
N GLY A 143 6.98 20.03 0.88
CA GLY A 143 7.68 19.63 2.10
C GLY A 143 6.80 19.47 3.34
N CYS A 144 5.49 19.71 3.26
CA CYS A 144 4.59 19.63 4.42
C CYS A 144 3.97 18.25 4.61
N GLY A 145 3.69 17.53 3.53
CA GLY A 145 2.97 16.26 3.54
C GLY A 145 3.85 15.04 3.67
N PHE A 146 3.22 13.91 3.91
CA PHE A 146 3.87 12.61 3.90
C PHE A 146 2.91 11.51 3.44
N LEU A 147 3.50 10.41 2.98
CA LEU A 147 2.86 9.11 2.84
C LEU A 147 3.45 8.20 3.90
N ALA A 148 2.61 7.50 4.66
CA ALA A 148 3.03 6.52 5.64
C ALA A 148 2.40 5.15 5.37
N LEU A 149 3.12 4.12 5.76
CA LEU A 149 2.65 2.76 5.82
C LEU A 149 2.97 2.27 7.23
N ASP A 150 1.92 1.99 7.99
CA ASP A 150 1.95 1.60 9.39
C ASP A 150 1.45 0.17 9.53
N VAL A 151 2.12 -0.63 10.33
CA VAL A 151 1.77 -2.02 10.58
C VAL A 151 1.84 -2.29 12.08
N ARG A 152 0.75 -2.76 12.66
CA ARG A 152 0.67 -3.14 14.06
C ARG A 152 0.29 -4.59 14.19
N ARG A 153 1.00 -5.28 15.03
CA ARG A 153 0.74 -6.66 15.38
C ARG A 153 -0.17 -6.73 16.58
N GLU A 154 -1.28 -7.43 16.43
CA GLU A 154 -2.19 -7.71 17.53
C GLU A 154 -1.79 -9.01 18.24
N PRO A 155 -2.06 -9.15 19.54
CA PRO A 155 -1.84 -10.39 20.27
C PRO A 155 -2.52 -11.59 19.58
N PRO A 156 -1.88 -12.76 19.56
CA PRO A 156 -2.48 -13.96 18.96
C PRO A 156 -3.83 -14.30 19.60
N ARG A 157 -4.79 -14.73 18.79
CA ARG A 157 -6.08 -15.24 19.26
C ARG A 157 -6.05 -16.75 19.30
N GLU A 158 -6.37 -17.28 20.47
CA GLU A 158 -6.60 -18.70 20.65
C GLU A 158 -8.09 -18.99 20.54
N THR A 159 -8.45 -19.94 19.70
CA THR A 159 -9.82 -20.41 19.53
C THR A 159 -9.83 -21.91 19.84
N GLU A 160 -10.71 -22.35 20.72
CA GLU A 160 -10.84 -23.77 21.09
C GLU A 160 -11.06 -24.63 19.84
N GLY A 161 -10.20 -25.64 19.66
CA GLY A 161 -10.27 -26.58 18.54
C GLY A 161 -9.73 -26.04 17.19
N ALA A 162 -9.15 -24.84 17.16
CA ALA A 162 -8.53 -24.27 15.96
C ALA A 162 -7.06 -23.89 16.19
N LEU A 163 -6.28 -23.79 15.10
CA LEU A 163 -4.92 -23.28 15.20
C LEU A 163 -4.93 -21.80 15.60
N PRO A 164 -3.97 -21.36 16.42
CA PRO A 164 -3.85 -19.95 16.79
C PRO A 164 -3.71 -19.05 15.56
N THR A 165 -4.41 -17.93 15.56
CA THR A 165 -4.35 -16.92 14.50
C THR A 165 -3.77 -15.63 15.03
N GLY A 166 -3.09 -14.89 14.15
CA GLY A 166 -2.60 -13.55 14.42
C GLY A 166 -3.14 -12.54 13.44
N ASP A 167 -3.31 -11.33 13.91
CA ASP A 167 -3.81 -10.21 13.13
C ASP A 167 -2.72 -9.13 12.96
N LEU A 168 -2.65 -8.57 11.77
CA LEU A 168 -1.91 -7.35 11.46
C LEU A 168 -2.89 -6.26 11.06
N LEU A 169 -2.91 -5.16 11.80
CA LEU A 169 -3.54 -3.93 11.34
C LEU A 169 -2.55 -3.20 10.44
N ILE A 170 -2.92 -3.00 9.19
CA ILE A 170 -2.10 -2.31 8.19
C ILE A 170 -2.83 -1.04 7.76
N GLU A 171 -2.17 0.10 7.88
CA GLU A 171 -2.69 1.39 7.46
C GLU A 171 -1.78 2.04 6.41
N VAL A 172 -2.40 2.63 5.40
CA VAL A 172 -1.74 3.50 4.42
C VAL A 172 -2.34 4.88 4.55
N GLU A 173 -1.54 5.84 4.95
CA GLU A 173 -1.95 7.21 5.20
C GLU A 173 -1.22 8.20 4.31
N VAL A 174 -1.96 9.15 3.74
CA VAL A 174 -1.43 10.41 3.22
C VAL A 174 -1.93 11.52 4.14
N ALA A 175 -1.04 12.34 4.66
CA ALA A 175 -1.43 13.45 5.52
C ALA A 175 -0.67 14.73 5.17
N ASN A 176 -1.26 15.87 5.55
CA ASN A 176 -0.77 17.22 5.26
C ASN A 176 -0.43 17.42 3.77
N PHE A 177 -1.21 16.76 2.90
CA PHE A 177 -1.05 16.84 1.46
C PHE A 177 -1.87 17.99 0.92
N TYR A 178 -1.22 18.91 0.21
CA TYR A 178 -1.87 20.04 -0.46
C TYR A 178 -1.93 19.76 -1.96
N PRO A 179 -3.09 19.36 -2.50
CA PRO A 179 -3.20 19.04 -3.91
C PRO A 179 -3.01 20.29 -4.77
N SER A 180 -2.27 20.14 -5.87
CA SER A 180 -2.17 21.19 -6.89
C SER A 180 -3.44 21.18 -7.72
N ILE A 181 -4.18 22.28 -7.68
CA ILE A 181 -5.36 22.48 -8.54
C ILE A 181 -4.87 22.73 -9.96
N SER A 182 -5.12 21.78 -10.85
CA SER A 182 -4.80 21.96 -12.28
C SER A 182 -5.76 22.99 -12.88
N VAL A 183 -5.21 24.02 -13.51
CA VAL A 183 -5.97 25.05 -14.22
C VAL A 183 -6.94 24.38 -15.21
N GLY A 184 -8.26 24.61 -15.02
CA GLY A 184 -9.31 24.07 -15.89
C GLY A 184 -10.22 23.00 -15.28
N PHE A 185 -9.97 22.54 -14.05
CA PHE A 185 -10.89 21.68 -13.31
C PHE A 185 -11.57 22.47 -12.18
N SER A 186 -12.89 22.28 -12.04
CA SER A 186 -13.57 22.81 -10.86
C SER A 186 -13.08 22.05 -9.62
N GLU A 187 -12.80 22.78 -8.54
CA GLU A 187 -12.30 22.27 -7.27
C GLU A 187 -13.01 20.98 -6.78
N PRO A 188 -14.35 20.88 -6.81
CA PRO A 188 -15.08 19.68 -6.38
C PRO A 188 -14.80 18.43 -7.23
N VAL A 189 -14.59 18.59 -8.54
CA VAL A 189 -14.32 17.46 -9.45
C VAL A 189 -12.91 16.90 -9.23
N TYR A 190 -11.96 17.79 -8.98
CA TYR A 190 -10.59 17.41 -8.71
C TYR A 190 -10.46 16.67 -7.37
N GLU A 191 -11.05 17.21 -6.31
CA GLU A 191 -11.07 16.59 -4.98
C GLU A 191 -11.71 15.22 -4.99
N MET A 192 -12.88 15.09 -5.60
CA MET A 192 -13.63 13.84 -5.69
C MET A 192 -12.86 12.77 -6.47
N THR A 193 -12.14 13.13 -7.53
CA THR A 193 -11.44 12.17 -8.39
C THR A 193 -10.10 11.73 -7.81
N GLN A 194 -9.29 12.61 -7.24
CA GLN A 194 -8.02 12.23 -6.62
C GLN A 194 -8.21 11.40 -5.36
N SER A 195 -9.10 11.83 -4.48
CA SER A 195 -9.43 11.09 -3.27
C SER A 195 -9.99 9.70 -3.59
N ALA A 196 -10.94 9.61 -4.53
CA ALA A 196 -11.53 8.33 -4.91
C ALA A 196 -10.51 7.35 -5.51
N VAL A 197 -9.59 7.84 -6.35
CA VAL A 197 -8.52 7.00 -6.93
C VAL A 197 -7.58 6.51 -5.85
N HIS A 198 -7.16 7.37 -4.92
CA HIS A 198 -6.28 6.97 -3.81
C HIS A 198 -6.94 5.88 -2.96
N VAL A 199 -8.19 6.10 -2.52
CA VAL A 199 -8.97 5.14 -1.72
C VAL A 199 -9.10 3.80 -2.45
N LEU A 200 -9.47 3.81 -3.72
CA LEU A 200 -9.66 2.60 -4.51
C LEU A 200 -8.36 1.81 -4.69
N VAL A 201 -7.26 2.51 -5.05
CA VAL A 201 -5.94 1.90 -5.24
C VAL A 201 -5.45 1.29 -3.93
N THR A 202 -5.59 2.03 -2.82
CA THR A 202 -5.16 1.57 -1.51
C THR A 202 -5.99 0.38 -1.03
N HIS A 203 -7.32 0.40 -1.19
CA HIS A 203 -8.16 -0.76 -0.86
C HIS A 203 -7.78 -2.00 -1.70
N ALA A 204 -7.53 -1.83 -2.99
CA ALA A 204 -7.11 -2.93 -3.84
C ALA A 204 -5.72 -3.47 -3.44
N PHE A 205 -4.81 -2.59 -3.04
CA PHE A 205 -3.51 -2.97 -2.49
C PHE A 205 -3.68 -3.78 -1.20
N LEU A 206 -4.37 -3.22 -0.19
CA LEU A 206 -4.59 -3.88 1.10
C LEU A 206 -5.20 -5.28 0.94
N ARG A 207 -6.20 -5.42 0.07
CA ARG A 207 -6.76 -6.74 -0.25
C ARG A 207 -5.78 -7.68 -0.95
N SER A 208 -4.85 -7.15 -1.74
CA SER A 208 -3.84 -7.97 -2.42
C SER A 208 -2.85 -8.63 -1.46
N LEU A 209 -2.70 -8.08 -0.25
CA LEU A 209 -1.81 -8.60 0.79
C LEU A 209 -2.24 -9.97 1.32
N ALA A 210 -3.51 -10.35 1.16
CA ALA A 210 -3.98 -11.70 1.50
C ALA A 210 -3.23 -12.83 0.76
N LYS A 211 -2.48 -12.52 -0.29
CA LYS A 211 -1.61 -13.49 -0.99
C LYS A 211 -0.28 -13.72 -0.30
N LEU A 212 0.10 -12.84 0.62
CA LEU A 212 1.39 -12.79 1.26
C LEU A 212 2.59 -12.73 0.27
N ASP A 213 2.35 -12.37 -0.99
CA ASP A 213 3.36 -12.21 -2.06
C ASP A 213 3.98 -10.81 -1.98
N LEU A 214 5.00 -10.65 -1.16
CA LEU A 214 5.73 -9.40 -0.99
C LEU A 214 6.85 -9.28 -2.02
N ALA A 215 6.93 -8.13 -2.70
CA ALA A 215 8.00 -7.84 -3.62
C ALA A 215 9.29 -7.53 -2.87
N ARG A 216 10.35 -8.29 -3.12
CA ARG A 216 11.66 -8.07 -2.50
C ARG A 216 12.18 -6.67 -2.81
N SER A 217 12.58 -5.93 -1.78
CA SER A 217 13.26 -4.65 -1.92
C SER A 217 14.73 -4.87 -2.22
N LYS A 218 15.29 -4.01 -3.07
CA LYS A 218 16.73 -3.98 -3.39
C LYS A 218 17.39 -2.70 -2.90
N VAL A 219 16.62 -1.83 -2.28
CA VAL A 219 17.06 -0.52 -1.77
C VAL A 219 16.32 -0.23 -0.48
N GLY A 220 17.02 0.38 0.48
CA GLY A 220 16.49 0.74 1.79
C GLY A 220 17.39 0.22 2.91
N GLN A 221 17.11 0.62 4.12
CA GLN A 221 17.93 0.32 5.29
C GLN A 221 18.00 -1.17 5.61
N PHE A 222 16.99 -1.95 5.24
CA PHE A 222 16.87 -3.38 5.54
C PHE A 222 16.93 -4.27 4.32
N ALA A 223 17.29 -3.72 3.13
CA ALA A 223 17.25 -4.45 1.87
C ALA A 223 18.23 -5.64 1.81
N ASP A 224 19.36 -5.53 2.50
CA ASP A 224 20.43 -6.56 2.53
C ASP A 224 20.25 -7.60 3.65
N GLN A 225 19.20 -7.48 4.46
CA GLN A 225 18.91 -8.51 5.45
C GLN A 225 18.46 -9.79 4.73
N PRO A 226 18.96 -10.97 5.14
CA PRO A 226 18.55 -12.23 4.53
C PRO A 226 17.02 -12.35 4.67
N ALA A 227 16.35 -12.67 3.55
CA ALA A 227 14.95 -13.04 3.62
C ALA A 227 14.82 -14.21 4.61
N PRO A 228 13.76 -14.26 5.44
CA PRO A 228 13.50 -15.42 6.26
C PRO A 228 13.57 -16.65 5.34
N ALA A 229 14.37 -17.65 5.73
CA ALA A 229 14.49 -18.86 4.97
C ALA A 229 13.09 -19.40 4.66
N ASP A 230 12.81 -19.72 3.39
CA ASP A 230 11.66 -20.48 2.92
C ASP A 230 10.29 -19.79 2.89
N TRP A 231 10.20 -18.53 2.50
CA TRP A 231 8.90 -17.97 2.13
C TRP A 231 8.24 -18.72 0.95
N ASP A 232 9.02 -19.03 -0.09
CA ASP A 232 8.52 -19.74 -1.28
C ASP A 232 8.15 -21.19 -0.95
N ALA A 233 8.94 -21.89 -0.15
CA ALA A 233 8.66 -23.24 0.33
C ALA A 233 7.47 -23.33 1.29
N ALA A 234 7.11 -22.24 1.95
CA ALA A 234 5.94 -22.22 2.82
C ALA A 234 4.64 -21.98 2.06
N VAL A 235 4.72 -21.18 0.97
CA VAL A 235 3.58 -21.01 0.05
C VAL A 235 3.29 -22.32 -0.68
N GLU A 236 4.32 -23.05 -1.11
CA GLU A 236 4.17 -24.37 -1.74
C GLU A 236 3.60 -25.41 -0.78
N ARG A 237 4.10 -25.52 0.46
CA ARG A 237 3.54 -26.45 1.47
C ARG A 237 2.10 -26.17 1.86
N SER A 238 1.68 -24.90 1.87
CA SER A 238 0.27 -24.53 2.10
C SER A 238 -0.64 -24.92 0.93
N GLN A 239 -0.09 -25.14 -0.25
CA GLN A 239 -0.82 -25.59 -1.44
C GLN A 239 -0.88 -27.13 -1.53
N GLU A 240 0.12 -27.85 -1.03
CA GLU A 240 0.18 -29.32 -1.05
C GLU A 240 -0.57 -29.98 0.12
N GLY A 241 -0.80 -29.28 1.23
CA GLY A 241 -1.42 -29.82 2.44
C GLY A 241 -2.96 -29.88 2.45
N ALA A 242 -3.65 -29.62 1.33
CA ALA A 242 -5.09 -29.76 1.26
C ALA A 242 -5.48 -31.20 0.92
N PRO A 243 -6.13 -31.97 1.84
CA PRO A 243 -6.60 -33.31 1.50
C PRO A 243 -7.63 -33.21 0.37
N ALA A 244 -7.39 -33.97 -0.70
CA ALA A 244 -8.38 -34.22 -1.72
C ALA A 244 -9.59 -34.88 -1.05
N GLN A 245 -10.67 -34.15 -0.91
CA GLN A 245 -11.96 -34.74 -0.55
C GLN A 245 -12.55 -35.35 -1.82
N LEU A 246 -12.64 -36.65 -1.81
CA LEU A 246 -13.45 -37.48 -2.69
C LEU A 246 -14.94 -37.15 -2.55
#